data_5dc4b13e6b3c5d60e305f78cc50c5540
#
_entry.id   5dc4b13e6b3c5d60e305f78cc50c5540
#
_cell.length_a   1.000
_cell.length_b   1.000
_cell.length_c   1.000
_cell.angle_alpha   90.00
_cell.angle_beta   90.00
_cell.angle_gamma   90.00
#
_symmetry.space_group_name_H-M   'P 1'
#
loop_
_entity.id
_entity.type
_entity.pdbx_description
1 polymer ?
#
loop_
_entity_poly.entity_id
_entity_poly.type
_entity_poly.pdbx_seq_one_letter_code
_entity_poly.pdbx_strand_id
1 'polypeptide(L)'
;MATMAGSYCCSYYPVTVRSLQRQAAERGGRGLRRASLRAAAAEPVKAATDAEFFQPSDTRPIMLFDGVCNLCNGGVRFVREHDPGRSIRYIPLQSDSGRKLLRRSGRSPDDISSVVLVEKDRSYIKSDAVLRIMEYLNLPFPQLAALLKIAPLFVRDFAYDNVADNRYVVFGRSETESCEIL
;
A
#
# COMPACT_ATOMS: atom_id res chain seq x y z
N MET A 1 -12.10 28.76 -27.48
CA MET A 1 -10.76 28.31 -27.08
C MET A 1 -10.94 27.18 -26.07
N ALA A 2 -10.81 25.95 -26.52
CA ALA A 2 -11.07 24.75 -25.72
C ALA A 2 -9.75 24.24 -25.21
N THR A 3 -9.59 24.25 -23.89
CA THR A 3 -8.43 23.65 -23.17
C THR A 3 -8.67 22.15 -23.05
N MET A 4 -7.86 21.38 -23.76
CA MET A 4 -7.81 19.93 -23.66
C MET A 4 -7.14 19.55 -22.33
N ALA A 5 -7.90 18.97 -21.40
CA ALA A 5 -7.39 18.25 -20.26
C ALA A 5 -6.95 16.86 -20.72
N GLY A 6 -5.66 16.62 -20.78
CA GLY A 6 -5.09 15.33 -21.13
C GLY A 6 -5.33 14.32 -20.00
N SER A 7 -6.24 13.38 -20.24
CA SER A 7 -6.37 12.17 -19.42
C SER A 7 -5.20 11.23 -19.72
N TYR A 8 -4.24 11.15 -18.82
CA TYR A 8 -3.27 10.04 -18.82
C TYR A 8 -3.90 8.85 -18.12
N CYS A 9 -4.60 8.03 -18.89
CA CYS A 9 -5.03 6.70 -18.46
C CYS A 9 -3.86 5.72 -18.55
N CYS A 10 -3.62 4.98 -17.49
CA CYS A 10 -2.64 3.89 -17.42
C CYS A 10 -2.84 2.89 -18.55
N SER A 11 -1.80 2.66 -19.37
CA SER A 11 -1.77 1.61 -20.39
C SER A 11 -1.73 0.23 -19.73
N TYR A 12 -2.73 -0.56 -20.09
CA TYR A 12 -2.89 -1.96 -19.69
C TYR A 12 -1.89 -2.85 -20.43
N TYR A 13 -1.01 -3.55 -19.70
CA TYR A 13 -0.29 -4.71 -20.22
C TYR A 13 -0.92 -5.98 -19.67
N PRO A 14 -1.41 -6.91 -20.51
CA PRO A 14 -1.94 -8.19 -20.04
C PRO A 14 -0.79 -9.09 -19.57
N VAL A 15 -0.73 -9.33 -18.28
CA VAL A 15 0.20 -10.31 -17.71
C VAL A 15 -0.37 -11.71 -17.90
N THR A 16 0.19 -12.44 -18.84
CA THR A 16 -0.03 -13.88 -19.01
C THR A 16 0.59 -14.63 -17.84
N VAL A 17 -0.25 -15.23 -17.01
CA VAL A 17 0.17 -16.13 -15.94
C VAL A 17 0.73 -17.42 -16.57
N ARG A 18 2.04 -17.57 -16.63
CA ARG A 18 2.71 -18.86 -16.83
C ARG A 18 3.33 -19.32 -15.52
N SER A 19 2.73 -20.37 -15.01
CA SER A 19 3.23 -21.23 -13.94
C SER A 19 4.67 -21.72 -14.21
N LEU A 20 5.58 -21.50 -13.26
CA LEU A 20 6.80 -22.30 -13.12
C LEU A 20 7.06 -22.59 -11.65
N GLN A 21 6.48 -23.69 -11.20
CA GLN A 21 7.02 -24.49 -10.10
C GLN A 21 8.30 -25.19 -10.59
N ARG A 22 9.39 -25.03 -9.87
CA ARG A 22 10.56 -25.91 -9.62
C ARG A 22 11.67 -25.03 -9.06
N GLN A 23 12.30 -25.28 -7.94
CA GLN A 23 12.91 -26.46 -7.35
C GLN A 23 13.32 -26.10 -5.91
N ALA A 24 12.95 -26.92 -4.98
CA ALA A 24 13.57 -27.01 -3.67
C ALA A 24 14.89 -27.79 -3.80
N ALA A 25 15.85 -27.34 -3.08
CA ALA A 25 17.00 -28.01 -2.49
C ALA A 25 18.32 -27.29 -2.77
N GLU A 26 18.82 -26.59 -1.74
CA GLU A 26 20.21 -26.76 -1.32
C GLU A 26 20.37 -26.11 0.08
N ARG A 27 20.53 -26.97 1.05
CA ARG A 27 20.80 -26.64 2.46
C ARG A 27 22.26 -26.28 2.60
N GLY A 28 22.56 -25.27 3.44
CA GLY A 28 23.86 -25.13 4.07
C GLY A 28 24.54 -23.77 3.88
N GLY A 29 24.55 -22.93 4.92
CA GLY A 29 25.65 -22.02 5.19
C GLY A 29 25.65 -20.64 4.51
N ARG A 30 24.56 -20.16 3.88
CA ARG A 30 24.56 -18.87 3.15
C ARG A 30 23.54 -17.82 3.65
N GLY A 31 22.92 -18.05 4.83
CA GLY A 31 21.83 -17.20 5.32
C GLY A 31 22.28 -15.80 5.76
N LEU A 32 23.40 -15.69 6.47
CA LEU A 32 23.87 -14.41 7.04
C LEU A 32 24.40 -13.43 5.98
N ARG A 33 25.10 -13.91 4.94
CA ARG A 33 25.64 -13.04 3.88
C ARG A 33 24.53 -12.48 2.97
N ARG A 34 23.45 -13.24 2.72
CA ARG A 34 22.32 -12.80 1.92
C ARG A 34 21.47 -11.72 2.60
N ALA A 35 21.35 -11.77 3.94
CA ALA A 35 20.62 -10.75 4.69
C ALA A 35 21.36 -9.40 4.65
N SER A 36 22.70 -9.39 4.81
CA SER A 36 23.49 -8.15 4.76
C SER A 36 23.52 -7.52 3.38
N LEU A 37 23.57 -8.31 2.31
CA LEU A 37 23.53 -7.82 0.93
C LEU A 37 22.13 -7.27 0.56
N ARG A 38 21.06 -7.85 1.08
CA ARG A 38 19.70 -7.32 0.91
C ARG A 38 19.50 -6.01 1.66
N ALA A 39 20.02 -5.90 2.87
CA ALA A 39 19.96 -4.66 3.65
C ALA A 39 20.75 -3.53 2.97
N ALA A 40 21.96 -3.81 2.48
CA ALA A 40 22.78 -2.84 1.77
C ALA A 40 22.20 -2.37 0.42
N ALA A 41 21.40 -3.22 -0.26
CA ALA A 41 20.71 -2.83 -1.50
C ALA A 41 19.39 -2.10 -1.25
N ALA A 42 18.78 -2.22 -0.08
CA ALA A 42 17.52 -1.57 0.28
C ALA A 42 17.69 -0.09 0.64
N GLU A 43 18.82 0.30 1.21
CA GLU A 43 19.11 1.69 1.60
C GLU A 43 19.12 2.68 0.43
N PRO A 44 19.83 2.43 -0.69
CA PRO A 44 19.80 3.36 -1.83
C PRO A 44 18.44 3.44 -2.50
N VAL A 45 17.67 2.35 -2.53
CA VAL A 45 16.30 2.35 -3.07
C VAL A 45 15.39 3.19 -2.19
N LYS A 46 15.49 3.08 -0.87
CA LYS A 46 14.72 3.90 0.07
C LYS A 46 15.05 5.38 -0.11
N ALA A 47 16.32 5.75 -0.12
CA ALA A 47 16.76 7.14 -0.24
C ALA A 47 16.28 7.79 -1.56
N ALA A 48 16.40 7.09 -2.69
CA ALA A 48 15.93 7.58 -3.99
C ALA A 48 14.42 7.76 -4.03
N THR A 49 13.67 6.80 -3.48
CA THR A 49 12.20 6.88 -3.42
C THR A 49 11.74 7.97 -2.45
N ASP A 50 12.43 8.15 -1.31
CA ASP A 50 12.13 9.21 -0.36
C ASP A 50 12.33 10.60 -0.96
N ALA A 51 13.37 10.81 -1.76
CA ALA A 51 13.60 12.06 -2.47
C ALA A 51 12.52 12.36 -3.53
N GLU A 52 11.97 11.31 -4.17
CA GLU A 52 10.90 11.43 -5.17
C GLU A 52 9.55 11.76 -4.51
N PHE A 53 9.18 11.05 -3.43
CA PHE A 53 7.83 11.11 -2.86
C PHE A 53 7.68 11.98 -1.61
N PHE A 54 8.75 12.21 -0.85
CA PHE A 54 8.73 12.99 0.39
C PHE A 54 9.63 14.21 0.30
N GLN A 55 9.18 15.19 -0.48
CA GLN A 55 9.88 16.48 -0.59
C GLN A 55 9.69 17.32 0.69
N PRO A 56 10.59 18.29 0.98
CA PRO A 56 10.42 19.17 2.12
C PRO A 56 9.09 19.96 2.12
N SER A 57 8.53 20.17 0.93
CA SER A 57 7.24 20.84 0.72
C SER A 57 6.03 19.93 0.95
N ASP A 58 6.20 18.60 0.84
CA ASP A 58 5.11 17.63 1.01
C ASP A 58 5.62 16.31 1.61
N THR A 59 5.44 16.18 2.91
CA THR A 59 5.80 15.00 3.71
C THR A 59 4.59 14.18 4.15
N ARG A 60 3.41 14.44 3.56
CA ARG A 60 2.19 13.72 3.90
C ARG A 60 2.35 12.22 3.66
N PRO A 61 1.77 11.37 4.52
CA PRO A 61 1.76 9.94 4.33
C PRO A 61 1.03 9.54 3.04
N ILE A 62 1.40 8.39 2.51
CA ILE A 62 0.84 7.84 1.28
C ILE A 62 0.16 6.51 1.60
N MET A 63 -1.14 6.43 1.35
CA MET A 63 -1.93 5.21 1.42
C MET A 63 -1.86 4.48 0.08
N LEU A 64 -1.26 3.27 0.08
CA LEU A 64 -1.29 2.38 -1.07
C LEU A 64 -2.50 1.46 -0.94
N PHE A 65 -3.31 1.39 -1.97
CA PHE A 65 -4.56 0.62 -1.98
C PHE A 65 -4.73 -0.16 -3.28
N ASP A 66 -5.55 -1.20 -3.24
CA ASP A 66 -5.90 -1.98 -4.43
C ASP A 66 -6.94 -1.23 -5.28
N GLY A 67 -6.49 -0.67 -6.40
CA GLY A 67 -7.31 0.18 -7.27
C GLY A 67 -8.46 -0.53 -7.97
N VAL A 68 -8.41 -1.87 -8.10
CA VAL A 68 -9.49 -2.67 -8.71
C VAL A 68 -10.46 -3.26 -7.69
N CYS A 69 -10.21 -3.10 -6.41
CA CYS A 69 -11.03 -3.64 -5.33
C CYS A 69 -12.12 -2.63 -4.92
N ASN A 70 -13.39 -3.01 -5.01
CA ASN A 70 -14.50 -2.13 -4.62
C ASN A 70 -14.47 -1.75 -3.14
N LEU A 71 -14.11 -2.69 -2.25
CA LEU A 71 -13.92 -2.41 -0.82
C LEU A 71 -12.80 -1.39 -0.60
N CYS A 72 -11.67 -1.56 -1.27
CA CYS A 72 -10.51 -0.66 -1.11
C CYS A 72 -10.82 0.74 -1.64
N ASN A 73 -11.47 0.84 -2.80
CA ASN A 73 -11.96 2.10 -3.36
C ASN A 73 -12.98 2.78 -2.43
N GLY A 74 -13.88 2.01 -1.83
CA GLY A 74 -14.81 2.48 -0.81
C GLY A 74 -14.08 3.02 0.43
N GLY A 75 -13.05 2.31 0.88
CA GLY A 75 -12.18 2.75 1.97
C GLY A 75 -11.48 4.07 1.69
N VAL A 76 -10.94 4.25 0.48
CA VAL A 76 -10.33 5.53 0.06
C VAL A 76 -11.35 6.68 0.09
N ARG A 77 -12.56 6.45 -0.42
CA ARG A 77 -13.63 7.47 -0.37
C ARG A 77 -13.96 7.84 1.06
N PHE A 78 -14.15 6.85 1.91
CA PHE A 78 -14.42 7.05 3.34
C PHE A 78 -13.33 7.86 4.03
N VAL A 79 -12.05 7.51 3.83
CA VAL A 79 -10.92 8.24 4.41
C VAL A 79 -10.92 9.70 3.94
N ARG A 80 -11.13 9.95 2.65
CA ARG A 80 -11.20 11.32 2.09
C ARG A 80 -12.33 12.16 2.65
N GLU A 81 -13.48 11.56 2.91
CA GLU A 81 -14.65 12.24 3.51
C GLU A 81 -14.38 12.65 4.97
N HIS A 82 -13.53 11.89 5.67
CA HIS A 82 -13.22 12.12 7.08
C HIS A 82 -11.84 12.76 7.33
N ASP A 83 -11.11 13.10 6.25
CA ASP A 83 -9.84 13.85 6.26
C ASP A 83 -9.99 15.19 5.52
N PRO A 84 -10.66 16.19 6.11
CA PRO A 84 -10.84 17.50 5.48
C PRO A 84 -9.53 18.27 5.28
N GLY A 85 -8.51 17.93 6.08
CA GLY A 85 -7.17 18.49 5.96
C GLY A 85 -6.35 17.95 4.79
N ARG A 86 -6.87 16.92 4.09
CA ARG A 86 -6.15 16.21 3.04
C ARG A 86 -4.75 15.78 3.48
N SER A 87 -4.69 15.21 4.68
CA SER A 87 -3.45 14.81 5.33
C SER A 87 -2.81 13.58 4.67
N ILE A 88 -3.59 12.82 3.86
CA ILE A 88 -3.16 11.57 3.24
C ILE A 88 -3.22 11.69 1.72
N ARG A 89 -2.20 11.17 1.03
CA ARG A 89 -2.15 10.95 -0.42
C ARG A 89 -2.53 9.51 -0.74
N TYR A 90 -3.08 9.26 -1.93
CA TYR A 90 -3.60 7.95 -2.32
C TYR A 90 -2.97 7.49 -3.62
N ILE A 91 -2.34 6.32 -3.63
CA ILE A 91 -1.69 5.74 -4.80
C ILE A 91 -2.14 4.29 -4.96
N PRO A 92 -2.66 3.88 -6.14
CA PRO A 92 -2.96 2.49 -6.41
C PRO A 92 -1.70 1.62 -6.37
N LEU A 93 -1.80 0.43 -5.79
CA LEU A 93 -0.71 -0.55 -5.72
C LEU A 93 -0.21 -0.97 -7.12
N GLN A 94 -1.12 -0.96 -8.10
CA GLN A 94 -0.84 -1.36 -9.48
C GLN A 94 -0.03 -0.33 -10.27
N SER A 95 0.00 0.94 -9.82
CA SER A 95 0.74 2.00 -10.50
C SER A 95 2.26 1.84 -10.36
N ASP A 96 3.02 2.49 -11.23
CA ASP A 96 4.48 2.50 -11.15
C ASP A 96 4.97 3.13 -9.85
N SER A 97 4.31 4.19 -9.39
CA SER A 97 4.55 4.84 -8.10
C SER A 97 4.28 3.88 -6.94
N GLY A 98 3.16 3.14 -6.98
CA GLY A 98 2.80 2.14 -5.99
C GLY A 98 3.84 1.02 -5.90
N ARG A 99 4.30 0.51 -7.03
CA ARG A 99 5.35 -0.52 -7.09
C ARG A 99 6.69 -0.05 -6.53
N LYS A 100 7.09 1.21 -6.78
CA LYS A 100 8.29 1.81 -6.18
C LYS A 100 8.17 1.89 -4.66
N LEU A 101 7.03 2.36 -4.15
CA LEU A 101 6.78 2.48 -2.72
C LEU A 101 6.67 1.12 -2.02
N LEU A 102 6.14 0.07 -2.68
CA LEU A 102 6.18 -1.30 -2.18
C LEU A 102 7.61 -1.82 -2.02
N ARG A 103 8.49 -1.61 -3.01
CA ARG A 103 9.92 -1.97 -2.90
C ARG A 103 10.59 -1.24 -1.75
N ARG A 104 10.30 0.06 -1.59
CA ARG A 104 10.78 0.87 -0.46
C ARG A 104 10.36 0.29 0.89
N SER A 105 9.15 -0.24 0.96
CA SER A 105 8.59 -0.88 2.15
C SER A 105 9.08 -2.33 2.37
N GLY A 106 10.01 -2.82 1.53
CA GLY A 106 10.56 -4.17 1.62
C GLY A 106 9.63 -5.26 1.09
N ARG A 107 8.58 -4.90 0.34
CA ARG A 107 7.60 -5.82 -0.24
C ARG A 107 7.87 -6.07 -1.72
N SER A 108 7.28 -7.15 -2.25
CA SER A 108 7.25 -7.39 -3.70
C SER A 108 6.50 -6.25 -4.41
N PRO A 109 6.97 -5.76 -5.56
CA PRO A 109 6.30 -4.70 -6.32
C PRO A 109 4.91 -5.09 -6.83
N ASP A 110 4.61 -6.38 -6.91
CA ASP A 110 3.33 -6.92 -7.37
C ASP A 110 2.46 -7.44 -6.21
N ASP A 111 2.82 -7.11 -4.98
CA ASP A 111 2.09 -7.54 -3.80
C ASP A 111 0.91 -6.61 -3.52
N ILE A 112 -0.27 -7.03 -3.96
CA ILE A 112 -1.54 -6.32 -3.76
C ILE A 112 -2.37 -6.89 -2.59
N SER A 113 -1.78 -7.73 -1.74
CA SER A 113 -2.52 -8.48 -0.72
C SER A 113 -3.12 -7.62 0.38
N SER A 114 -2.53 -6.46 0.65
CA SER A 114 -2.96 -5.60 1.76
C SER A 114 -2.73 -4.11 1.51
N VAL A 115 -3.49 -3.27 2.22
CA VAL A 115 -3.22 -1.83 2.30
C VAL A 115 -1.87 -1.59 2.96
N VAL A 116 -1.15 -0.57 2.47
CA VAL A 116 0.11 -0.12 3.06
C VAL A 116 0.04 1.39 3.27
N LEU A 117 0.39 1.86 4.45
CA LEU A 117 0.60 3.28 4.70
C LEU A 117 2.10 3.55 4.77
N VAL A 118 2.58 4.41 3.88
CA VAL A 118 3.99 4.78 3.76
C VAL A 118 4.16 6.19 4.33
N GLU A 119 4.89 6.29 5.42
CA GLU A 119 5.38 7.54 5.99
C GLU A 119 6.86 7.73 5.64
N LYS A 120 7.37 8.93 5.81
CA LYS A 120 8.78 9.23 5.53
C LYS A 120 9.76 8.30 6.26
N ASP A 121 9.48 8.00 7.53
CA ASP A 121 10.40 7.24 8.37
C ASP A 121 10.13 5.75 8.36
N ARG A 122 8.86 5.33 8.18
CA ARG A 122 8.44 3.93 8.26
C ARG A 122 7.24 3.61 7.40
N SER A 123 6.94 2.33 7.26
CA SER A 123 5.74 1.83 6.57
C SER A 123 4.96 0.90 7.48
N TYR A 124 3.63 0.98 7.39
CA TYR A 124 2.68 0.14 8.13
C TYR A 124 1.92 -0.72 7.14
N ILE A 125 1.54 -1.93 7.55
CA ILE A 125 0.81 -2.89 6.72
C ILE A 125 -0.42 -3.42 7.46
N LYS A 126 -1.40 -3.95 6.68
CA LYS A 126 -2.58 -4.64 7.21
C LYS A 126 -3.32 -3.82 8.29
N SER A 127 -3.59 -4.45 9.44
CA SER A 127 -4.31 -3.84 10.55
C SER A 127 -3.61 -2.61 11.11
N ASP A 128 -2.28 -2.62 11.20
CA ASP A 128 -1.51 -1.47 11.69
C ASP A 128 -1.62 -0.26 10.73
N ALA A 129 -1.64 -0.50 9.41
CA ALA A 129 -1.87 0.56 8.43
C ALA A 129 -3.27 1.19 8.61
N VAL A 130 -4.31 0.37 8.78
CA VAL A 130 -5.68 0.85 9.00
C VAL A 130 -5.76 1.70 10.26
N LEU A 131 -5.23 1.22 11.38
CA LEU A 131 -5.26 1.97 12.64
C LEU A 131 -4.44 3.26 12.57
N ARG A 132 -3.32 3.23 11.85
CA ARG A 132 -2.51 4.45 11.65
C ARG A 132 -3.22 5.46 10.76
N ILE A 133 -3.93 5.02 9.71
CA ILE A 133 -4.79 5.89 8.88
C ILE A 133 -5.88 6.53 9.74
N MET A 134 -6.55 5.77 10.61
CA MET A 134 -7.59 6.29 11.50
C MET A 134 -7.08 7.41 12.43
N GLU A 135 -5.80 7.41 12.78
CA GLU A 135 -5.20 8.48 13.60
C GLU A 135 -5.10 9.83 12.88
N TYR A 136 -5.11 9.84 11.53
CA TYR A 136 -5.13 11.06 10.71
C TYR A 136 -6.53 11.60 10.47
N LEU A 137 -7.58 10.82 10.79
CA LEU A 137 -8.97 11.21 10.56
C LEU A 137 -9.51 12.07 11.73
N ASN A 138 -10.65 12.71 11.48
CA ASN A 138 -11.37 13.43 12.51
C ASN A 138 -11.89 12.50 13.61
N LEU A 139 -12.23 13.09 14.76
CA LEU A 139 -12.93 12.38 15.83
C LEU A 139 -14.26 11.76 15.30
N PRO A 140 -14.60 10.52 15.71
CA PRO A 140 -14.03 9.73 16.83
C PRO A 140 -12.95 8.72 16.41
N PHE A 141 -12.47 8.72 15.15
CA PHE A 141 -11.61 7.65 14.61
C PHE A 141 -10.27 7.47 15.34
N PRO A 142 -9.53 8.54 15.75
CA PRO A 142 -8.29 8.36 16.52
C PRO A 142 -8.51 7.67 17.87
N GLN A 143 -9.63 7.97 18.53
CA GLN A 143 -9.98 7.33 19.82
C GLN A 143 -10.31 5.86 19.62
N LEU A 144 -11.05 5.54 18.55
CA LEU A 144 -11.35 4.16 18.19
C LEU A 144 -10.07 3.39 17.82
N ALA A 145 -9.13 3.99 17.10
CA ALA A 145 -7.85 3.39 16.80
C ALA A 145 -7.05 3.07 18.07
N ALA A 146 -7.03 4.00 19.03
CA ALA A 146 -6.37 3.78 20.32
C ALA A 146 -7.00 2.61 21.09
N LEU A 147 -8.31 2.50 21.09
CA LEU A 147 -9.04 1.38 21.71
C LEU A 147 -8.72 0.05 21.01
N LEU A 148 -8.75 0.01 19.68
CA LEU A 148 -8.47 -1.18 18.90
C LEU A 148 -7.01 -1.65 19.02
N LYS A 149 -6.07 -0.76 19.32
CA LYS A 149 -4.65 -1.11 19.58
C LYS A 149 -4.45 -1.95 20.84
N ILE A 150 -5.43 -2.00 21.76
CA ILE A 150 -5.38 -2.88 22.93
C ILE A 150 -5.44 -4.34 22.50
N ALA A 151 -6.12 -4.65 21.40
CA ALA A 151 -6.17 -6.01 20.88
C ALA A 151 -4.78 -6.44 20.35
N PRO A 152 -4.31 -7.66 20.66
CA PRO A 152 -3.04 -8.18 20.17
C PRO A 152 -2.97 -8.17 18.63
N LEU A 153 -1.77 -7.92 18.09
CA LEU A 153 -1.54 -7.79 16.65
C LEU A 153 -2.06 -9.00 15.86
N PHE A 154 -1.81 -10.23 16.36
CA PHE A 154 -2.24 -11.46 15.66
C PHE A 154 -3.77 -11.57 15.52
N VAL A 155 -4.54 -11.07 16.50
CA VAL A 155 -6.02 -11.05 16.43
C VAL A 155 -6.48 -10.05 15.38
N ARG A 156 -5.88 -8.87 15.37
CA ARG A 156 -6.22 -7.81 14.42
C ARG A 156 -5.87 -8.22 12.99
N ASP A 157 -4.69 -8.81 12.79
CA ASP A 157 -4.24 -9.27 11.48
C ASP A 157 -5.04 -10.47 10.99
N PHE A 158 -5.43 -11.40 11.88
CA PHE A 158 -6.34 -12.48 11.52
C PHE A 158 -7.69 -11.95 11.03
N ALA A 159 -8.28 -10.99 11.73
CA ALA A 159 -9.54 -10.36 11.30
C ALA A 159 -9.36 -9.62 9.95
N TYR A 160 -8.25 -8.90 9.78
CA TYR A 160 -7.92 -8.22 8.54
C TYR A 160 -7.78 -9.19 7.37
N ASP A 161 -7.00 -10.27 7.54
CA ASP A 161 -6.72 -11.25 6.49
C ASP A 161 -8.01 -11.96 6.03
N ASN A 162 -8.92 -12.30 6.96
CA ASN A 162 -10.22 -12.86 6.59
C ASN A 162 -11.03 -11.92 5.68
N VAL A 163 -11.02 -10.61 5.93
CA VAL A 163 -11.69 -9.64 5.06
C VAL A 163 -10.93 -9.48 3.75
N ALA A 164 -9.61 -9.37 3.81
CA ALA A 164 -8.75 -9.14 2.64
C ALA A 164 -8.81 -10.31 1.65
N ASP A 165 -8.80 -11.54 2.12
CA ASP A 165 -8.84 -12.75 1.28
C ASP A 165 -10.19 -12.91 0.57
N ASN A 166 -11.27 -12.49 1.22
CA ASN A 166 -12.63 -12.60 0.68
C ASN A 166 -13.12 -11.32 -0.03
N ARG A 167 -12.32 -10.25 -0.08
CA ARG A 167 -12.75 -8.92 -0.55
C ARG A 167 -13.32 -8.91 -1.97
N TYR A 168 -12.76 -9.72 -2.87
CA TYR A 168 -13.23 -9.77 -4.25
C TYR A 168 -14.51 -10.59 -4.41
N VAL A 169 -14.71 -11.60 -3.58
CA VAL A 169 -15.91 -12.44 -3.62
C VAL A 169 -17.10 -11.70 -3.01
N VAL A 170 -16.87 -10.98 -1.91
CA VAL A 170 -17.93 -10.28 -1.18
C VAL A 170 -18.26 -8.92 -1.78
N PHE A 171 -17.25 -8.14 -2.16
CA PHE A 171 -17.42 -6.75 -2.59
C PHE A 171 -17.22 -6.55 -4.10
N GLY A 172 -16.70 -7.56 -4.79
CA GLY A 172 -16.46 -7.51 -6.23
C GLY A 172 -15.24 -6.70 -6.63
N ARG A 173 -15.04 -6.61 -7.95
CA ARG A 173 -13.97 -5.84 -8.60
C ARG A 173 -14.56 -4.72 -9.43
N SER A 174 -13.86 -3.59 -9.51
CA SER A 174 -14.11 -2.54 -10.48
C SER A 174 -13.42 -2.88 -11.80
N GLU A 175 -14.08 -2.64 -12.93
CA GLU A 175 -13.47 -2.81 -14.25
C GLU A 175 -12.53 -1.64 -14.60
N THR A 176 -12.71 -0.51 -13.92
CA THR A 176 -11.87 0.68 -14.09
C THR A 176 -10.91 0.82 -12.92
N GLU A 177 -9.61 0.92 -13.22
CA GLU A 177 -8.61 1.21 -12.20
C GLU A 177 -8.79 2.64 -11.66
N SER A 178 -8.62 2.79 -10.36
CA SER A 178 -8.61 4.12 -9.74
C SER A 178 -7.32 4.85 -10.07
N CYS A 179 -7.43 6.12 -10.45
CA CYS A 179 -6.28 6.99 -10.68
C CYS A 179 -5.60 7.40 -9.37
N GLU A 180 -4.31 7.76 -9.46
CA GLU A 180 -3.58 8.36 -8.35
C GLU A 180 -4.23 9.68 -7.92
N ILE A 181 -4.28 9.92 -6.61
CA ILE A 181 -4.80 11.16 -6.00
C ILE A 181 -3.69 11.69 -5.10
N LEU A 182 -2.95 12.65 -5.60
CA LEU A 182 -1.82 13.30 -4.94
C LEU A 182 -2.24 14.61 -4.27
#